data_a98e9a61f89909d4bdbdf079b5250b96
#
_entry.id   a98e9a61f89909d4bdbdf079b5250b96
#
_cell.length_a   1.000
_cell.length_b   1.000
_cell.length_c   1.000
_cell.angle_alpha   90.00
_cell.angle_beta   90.00
_cell.angle_gamma   90.00
#
_symmetry.space_group_name_H-M   'P 1'
#
loop_
_entity.id
_entity.type
_entity.pdbx_description
1 polymer ?
#
loop_
_entity_poly.entity_id
_entity_poly.type
_entity_poly.pdbx_seq_one_letter_code
_entity_poly.pdbx_strand_id
1 'polypeptide(L)'
;TICRPNESIISKEYLCYFMRSSAYYKRLLGSVTGTTRKRISRKNLGNVELEVPSKEIQMDVVEQLDCLVKVIESRKQELQLLDNLIKARFVEMFGDLAAPDCRWRTLHLYEACESADGIKCGPFGTQLSKDEYQSAGVAVWEIPQINNGFTSLPTHYLTNEKANQLSAYSLISGDIAMSRKGNVGKCAVFPKNFPDGIIHSDVLRIRVDHDRVLPLFMMYQLHFSRAVQYQIESVSSGAIMAGINVSKLKNIIVHVPPIQIQEQFTTFAEQIDKSKVVVQRALNEAQILFDSLMQQYFS
;
A
#
# COMPACT_ATOMS: atom_id res chain seq x y z
N THR A 1 -8.06 2.21 32.21
CA THR A 1 -7.66 3.08 33.36
C THR A 1 -7.63 4.52 32.87
N ILE A 2 -8.16 5.45 33.66
CA ILE A 2 -8.10 6.90 33.37
C ILE A 2 -7.04 7.48 34.30
N CYS A 3 -6.06 8.21 33.72
CA CYS A 3 -5.07 8.98 34.45
C CYS A 3 -5.49 10.46 34.45
N ARG A 4 -5.49 11.08 35.61
CA ARG A 4 -5.72 12.52 35.78
C ARG A 4 -4.47 13.11 36.43
N PRO A 5 -3.66 13.87 35.67
CA PRO A 5 -2.45 14.45 36.20
C PRO A 5 -2.75 15.56 37.22
N ASN A 6 -1.82 15.79 38.12
CA ASN A 6 -1.78 17.03 38.88
C ASN A 6 -1.16 18.12 37.99
N GLU A 7 -2.00 18.94 37.39
CA GLU A 7 -1.56 19.96 36.43
C GLU A 7 -0.69 21.07 37.03
N SER A 8 -0.58 21.16 38.36
CA SER A 8 0.42 22.04 38.99
C SER A 8 1.85 21.52 38.82
N ILE A 9 2.01 20.19 38.61
CA ILE A 9 3.29 19.53 38.52
C ILE A 9 3.60 19.15 37.07
N ILE A 10 2.68 18.49 36.37
CA ILE A 10 2.88 17.97 35.03
C ILE A 10 1.70 18.32 34.14
N SER A 11 1.97 18.84 32.94
CA SER A 11 0.92 19.09 31.97
C SER A 11 0.36 17.79 31.40
N LYS A 12 -0.91 17.80 31.05
CA LYS A 12 -1.60 16.66 30.46
C LYS A 12 -0.97 16.23 29.13
N GLU A 13 -0.59 17.18 28.30
CA GLU A 13 0.00 16.99 26.99
C GLU A 13 1.39 16.36 27.11
N TYR A 14 2.25 16.86 28.01
CA TYR A 14 3.57 16.30 28.28
C TYR A 14 3.46 14.86 28.77
N LEU A 15 2.57 14.59 29.75
CA LEU A 15 2.32 13.25 30.24
C LEU A 15 1.82 12.32 29.12
N CYS A 16 0.99 12.82 28.21
CA CYS A 16 0.50 12.03 27.07
C CYS A 16 1.64 11.61 26.13
N TYR A 17 2.59 12.49 25.84
CA TYR A 17 3.78 12.13 25.05
C TYR A 17 4.69 11.16 25.79
N PHE A 18 4.97 11.39 27.08
CA PHE A 18 5.72 10.44 27.89
C PHE A 18 5.11 9.03 27.85
N MET A 19 3.79 8.91 28.04
CA MET A 19 3.10 7.62 28.02
C MET A 19 3.09 6.92 26.66
N ARG A 20 3.42 7.62 25.59
CA ARG A 20 3.62 7.06 24.23
C ARG A 20 5.08 6.73 23.92
N SER A 21 6.00 7.11 24.80
CA SER A 21 7.44 6.88 24.60
C SER A 21 7.85 5.42 24.77
N SER A 22 8.93 5.04 24.12
CA SER A 22 9.54 3.72 24.27
C SER A 22 10.06 3.49 25.69
N ALA A 23 10.54 4.55 26.35
CA ALA A 23 11.00 4.48 27.75
C ALA A 23 9.88 4.13 28.71
N TYR A 24 8.72 4.77 28.59
CA TYR A 24 7.55 4.39 29.38
C TYR A 24 7.14 2.94 29.15
N TYR A 25 7.10 2.50 27.89
CA TYR A 25 6.77 1.12 27.57
C TYR A 25 7.77 0.11 28.18
N LYS A 26 9.07 0.41 28.13
CA LYS A 26 10.10 -0.42 28.78
C LYS A 26 9.92 -0.51 30.29
N ARG A 27 9.58 0.61 30.97
CA ARG A 27 9.31 0.63 32.42
C ARG A 27 8.08 -0.20 32.77
N LEU A 28 7.05 -0.22 31.91
CA LEU A 28 5.86 -1.05 32.10
C LEU A 28 6.14 -2.55 31.98
N LEU A 29 7.03 -2.97 31.06
CA LEU A 29 7.25 -4.40 30.75
C LEU A 29 7.66 -5.21 31.97
N GLY A 30 8.42 -4.65 32.91
CA GLY A 30 8.81 -5.30 34.17
C GLY A 30 7.64 -5.58 35.14
N SER A 31 6.50 -4.91 34.94
CA SER A 31 5.32 -4.99 35.79
C SER A 31 4.10 -5.61 35.12
N VAL A 32 4.25 -6.06 33.87
CA VAL A 32 3.19 -6.67 33.07
C VAL A 32 3.09 -8.15 33.36
N THR A 33 1.87 -8.63 33.57
CA THR A 33 1.56 -10.05 33.83
C THR A 33 0.65 -10.60 32.74
N GLY A 34 0.69 -11.93 32.55
CA GLY A 34 -0.14 -12.68 31.60
C GLY A 34 0.59 -13.07 30.32
N THR A 35 0.43 -14.33 29.92
CA THR A 35 1.06 -14.94 28.75
C THR A 35 0.30 -14.63 27.46
N THR A 36 -1.03 -14.77 27.50
CA THR A 36 -1.90 -14.59 26.33
C THR A 36 -2.42 -13.15 26.19
N ARG A 37 -2.73 -12.49 27.31
CA ARG A 37 -3.16 -11.08 27.36
C ARG A 37 -2.36 -10.36 28.42
N LYS A 38 -1.46 -9.51 27.99
CA LYS A 38 -0.65 -8.66 28.86
C LYS A 38 -1.54 -7.68 29.63
N ARG A 39 -1.38 -7.64 30.98
CA ARG A 39 -2.13 -6.78 31.89
C ARG A 39 -1.21 -6.10 32.88
N ILE A 40 -1.58 -4.92 33.33
CA ILE A 40 -0.91 -4.21 34.43
C ILE A 40 -1.94 -3.84 35.50
N SER A 41 -1.58 -4.02 36.78
CA SER A 41 -2.42 -3.60 37.89
C SER A 41 -2.37 -2.08 38.07
N ARG A 42 -3.41 -1.50 38.71
CA ARG A 42 -3.39 -0.05 39.02
C ARG A 42 -2.24 0.31 39.95
N LYS A 43 -1.92 -0.57 40.91
CA LYS A 43 -0.79 -0.41 41.84
C LYS A 43 0.54 -0.33 41.06
N ASN A 44 0.78 -1.27 40.16
CA ASN A 44 2.02 -1.30 39.39
C ASN A 44 2.09 -0.11 38.42
N LEU A 45 0.96 0.31 37.85
CA LEU A 45 0.90 1.51 36.99
C LEU A 45 1.23 2.79 37.80
N GLY A 46 0.73 2.88 39.04
CA GLY A 46 0.99 4.02 39.93
C GLY A 46 2.43 4.09 40.48
N ASN A 47 3.18 3.02 40.36
CA ASN A 47 4.59 2.97 40.77
C ASN A 47 5.57 3.29 39.61
N VAL A 48 5.06 3.62 38.44
CA VAL A 48 5.93 4.04 37.33
C VAL A 48 6.43 5.46 37.58
N GLU A 49 7.73 5.56 37.80
CA GLU A 49 8.40 6.84 38.02
C GLU A 49 8.69 7.53 36.68
N LEU A 50 8.55 8.85 36.66
CA LEU A 50 8.95 9.69 35.55
C LEU A 50 9.68 10.92 36.09
N GLU A 51 10.67 11.37 35.35
CA GLU A 51 11.31 12.65 35.60
C GLU A 51 10.42 13.78 35.08
N VAL A 52 10.10 14.74 35.93
CA VAL A 52 9.24 15.87 35.59
C VAL A 52 10.07 17.13 35.53
N PRO A 53 10.39 17.64 34.32
CA PRO A 53 11.12 18.91 34.20
C PRO A 53 10.26 20.11 34.59
N SER A 54 10.86 21.30 34.57
CA SER A 54 10.12 22.55 34.82
C SER A 54 8.97 22.74 33.82
N LYS A 55 7.97 23.52 34.21
CA LYS A 55 6.81 23.79 33.33
C LYS A 55 7.19 24.42 32.00
N GLU A 56 8.20 25.27 32.00
CA GLU A 56 8.73 25.89 30.78
C GLU A 56 9.27 24.83 29.82
N ILE A 57 10.11 23.90 30.32
CA ILE A 57 10.62 22.79 29.50
C ILE A 57 9.50 21.88 29.02
N GLN A 58 8.49 21.58 29.86
CA GLN A 58 7.33 20.80 29.42
C GLN A 58 6.58 21.46 28.26
N MET A 59 6.40 22.79 28.33
CA MET A 59 5.73 23.56 27.28
C MET A 59 6.52 23.54 25.98
N ASP A 60 7.83 23.77 26.04
CA ASP A 60 8.71 23.76 24.87
C ASP A 60 8.71 22.40 24.17
N VAL A 61 8.78 21.31 24.95
CA VAL A 61 8.74 19.93 24.42
C VAL A 61 7.39 19.66 23.73
N VAL A 62 6.30 20.04 24.37
CA VAL A 62 4.94 19.85 23.83
C VAL A 62 4.78 20.65 22.54
N GLU A 63 5.19 21.92 22.51
CA GLU A 63 5.09 22.77 21.33
C GLU A 63 5.85 22.20 20.14
N GLN A 64 7.08 21.71 20.34
CA GLN A 64 7.88 21.10 19.27
C GLN A 64 7.26 19.81 18.75
N LEU A 65 6.77 18.93 19.64
CA LEU A 65 6.17 17.66 19.23
C LEU A 65 4.81 17.89 18.56
N ASP A 66 3.98 18.82 19.07
CA ASP A 66 2.70 19.19 18.46
C ASP A 66 2.89 19.79 17.05
N CYS A 67 3.94 20.60 16.87
CA CYS A 67 4.29 21.13 15.55
C CYS A 67 4.55 20.00 14.56
N LEU A 68 5.37 19.01 14.94
CA LEU A 68 5.66 17.86 14.09
C LEU A 68 4.43 16.98 13.84
N VAL A 69 3.60 16.74 14.84
CA VAL A 69 2.34 16.00 14.66
C VAL A 69 1.47 16.69 13.62
N LYS A 70 1.31 18.02 13.69
CA LYS A 70 0.54 18.79 12.68
C LYS A 70 1.15 18.64 11.28
N VAL A 71 2.47 18.70 11.15
CA VAL A 71 3.15 18.49 9.86
C VAL A 71 2.87 17.09 9.32
N ILE A 72 3.02 16.05 10.16
CA ILE A 72 2.76 14.66 9.78
C ILE A 72 1.31 14.45 9.33
N GLU A 73 0.35 14.98 10.08
CA GLU A 73 -1.08 14.91 9.74
C GLU A 73 -1.38 15.66 8.43
N SER A 74 -0.83 16.85 8.25
CA SER A 74 -0.99 17.65 7.02
C SER A 74 -0.44 16.91 5.80
N ARG A 75 0.75 16.28 5.90
CA ARG A 75 1.32 15.49 4.79
C ARG A 75 0.49 14.26 4.46
N LYS A 76 -0.06 13.57 5.46
CA LYS A 76 -0.99 12.44 5.24
C LYS A 76 -2.25 12.90 4.50
N GLN A 77 -2.80 14.04 4.92
CA GLN A 77 -3.97 14.62 4.26
C GLN A 77 -3.67 15.05 2.82
N GLU A 78 -2.50 15.63 2.58
CA GLU A 78 -2.05 16.02 1.23
C GLU A 78 -1.95 14.81 0.30
N LEU A 79 -1.37 13.68 0.74
CA LEU A 79 -1.36 12.44 -0.03
C LEU A 79 -2.77 11.96 -0.38
N GLN A 80 -3.69 11.99 0.58
CA GLN A 80 -5.08 11.62 0.34
C GLN A 80 -5.78 12.55 -0.67
N LEU A 81 -5.50 13.85 -0.62
CA LEU A 81 -6.04 14.81 -1.58
C LEU A 81 -5.48 14.58 -3.00
N LEU A 82 -4.20 14.25 -3.13
CA LEU A 82 -3.59 13.89 -4.40
C LEU A 82 -4.21 12.63 -5.00
N ASP A 83 -4.49 11.61 -4.20
CA ASP A 83 -5.21 10.41 -4.66
C ASP A 83 -6.64 10.75 -5.12
N ASN A 84 -7.35 11.57 -4.35
CA ASN A 84 -8.69 12.02 -4.71
C ASN A 84 -8.69 12.87 -5.99
N LEU A 85 -7.64 13.65 -6.24
CA LEU A 85 -7.49 14.47 -7.43
C LEU A 85 -7.35 13.60 -8.69
N ILE A 86 -6.54 12.53 -8.65
CA ILE A 86 -6.45 11.56 -9.76
C ILE A 86 -7.82 10.92 -10.02
N LYS A 87 -8.50 10.50 -8.95
CA LYS A 87 -9.83 9.90 -9.07
C LYS A 87 -10.86 10.87 -9.65
N ALA A 88 -10.87 12.12 -9.20
CA ALA A 88 -11.76 13.15 -9.73
C ALA A 88 -11.50 13.41 -11.21
N ARG A 89 -10.23 13.48 -11.62
CA ARG A 89 -9.85 13.64 -13.02
C ARG A 89 -10.26 12.44 -13.86
N PHE A 90 -10.15 11.21 -13.34
CA PHE A 90 -10.64 10.02 -14.02
C PHE A 90 -12.14 10.11 -14.28
N VAL A 91 -12.94 10.46 -13.28
CA VAL A 91 -14.40 10.59 -13.42
C VAL A 91 -14.77 11.74 -14.35
N GLU A 92 -14.08 12.87 -14.27
CA GLU A 92 -14.30 14.02 -15.18
C GLU A 92 -14.07 13.64 -16.65
N MET A 93 -12.99 12.92 -16.95
CA MET A 93 -12.62 12.57 -18.33
C MET A 93 -13.43 11.42 -18.90
N PHE A 94 -13.74 10.42 -18.10
CA PHE A 94 -14.32 9.17 -18.57
C PHE A 94 -15.80 9.00 -18.19
N GLY A 95 -16.30 9.77 -17.23
CA GLY A 95 -17.67 9.68 -16.73
C GLY A 95 -17.91 8.47 -15.84
N ASP A 96 -19.17 8.16 -15.62
CA ASP A 96 -19.56 6.90 -14.99
C ASP A 96 -19.56 5.79 -16.06
N LEU A 97 -18.57 4.93 -16.00
CA LEU A 97 -18.41 3.81 -16.93
C LEU A 97 -19.52 2.74 -16.76
N ALA A 98 -20.35 2.82 -15.72
CA ALA A 98 -21.53 1.97 -15.54
C ALA A 98 -22.79 2.55 -16.19
N ALA A 99 -22.75 3.80 -16.62
CA ALA A 99 -23.92 4.47 -17.19
C ALA A 99 -24.34 3.82 -18.53
N PRO A 100 -25.65 3.65 -18.78
CA PRO A 100 -26.14 3.05 -20.02
C PRO A 100 -25.77 3.82 -21.28
N ASP A 101 -25.51 5.12 -21.15
CA ASP A 101 -25.11 6.04 -22.23
C ASP A 101 -23.58 6.22 -22.32
N CYS A 102 -22.81 5.36 -21.67
CA CYS A 102 -21.37 5.38 -21.75
C CYS A 102 -20.92 5.19 -23.21
N ARG A 103 -20.24 6.23 -23.77
CA ARG A 103 -19.83 6.27 -25.18
C ARG A 103 -18.59 5.44 -25.52
N TRP A 104 -17.91 4.92 -24.48
CA TRP A 104 -16.65 4.22 -24.69
C TRP A 104 -16.85 2.78 -25.12
N ARG A 105 -16.04 2.30 -26.06
CA ARG A 105 -16.07 0.90 -26.50
C ARG A 105 -15.79 -0.03 -25.31
N THR A 106 -16.57 -1.08 -25.19
CA THR A 106 -16.37 -2.14 -24.20
C THR A 106 -15.67 -3.36 -24.81
N LEU A 107 -14.81 -3.99 -24.01
CA LEU A 107 -14.12 -5.25 -24.33
C LEU A 107 -14.12 -6.14 -23.10
N HIS A 108 -13.99 -7.43 -23.28
CA HIS A 108 -13.53 -8.28 -22.21
C HIS A 108 -12.06 -7.98 -21.92
N LEU A 109 -11.63 -8.10 -20.66
CA LEU A 109 -10.25 -7.74 -20.27
C LEU A 109 -9.19 -8.53 -21.06
N TYR A 110 -9.47 -9.81 -21.41
CA TYR A 110 -8.55 -10.61 -22.23
C TYR A 110 -8.38 -10.04 -23.64
N GLU A 111 -9.38 -9.38 -24.19
CA GLU A 111 -9.32 -8.77 -25.53
C GLU A 111 -8.50 -7.46 -25.54
N ALA A 112 -8.29 -6.87 -24.37
CA ALA A 112 -7.41 -5.71 -24.16
C ALA A 112 -5.94 -6.10 -23.96
N CYS A 113 -5.62 -7.40 -23.90
CA CYS A 113 -4.27 -7.91 -23.71
C CYS A 113 -3.56 -8.16 -25.05
N GLU A 114 -2.23 -8.15 -25.02
CA GLU A 114 -1.38 -8.40 -26.20
C GLU A 114 -1.52 -9.81 -26.79
N SER A 115 -1.91 -10.78 -25.95
CA SER A 115 -2.06 -12.19 -26.33
C SER A 115 -3.05 -12.93 -25.46
N ALA A 116 -3.43 -14.15 -25.84
CA ALA A 116 -4.28 -15.03 -25.06
C ALA A 116 -3.70 -15.34 -23.65
N ASP A 117 -2.39 -15.26 -23.48
CA ASP A 117 -1.64 -15.45 -22.23
C ASP A 117 -1.31 -14.14 -21.49
N GLY A 118 -1.86 -13.03 -21.94
CA GLY A 118 -1.66 -11.71 -21.33
C GLY A 118 -2.13 -11.67 -19.88
N ILE A 119 -3.16 -12.46 -19.51
CA ILE A 119 -3.59 -12.63 -18.11
C ILE A 119 -3.12 -13.98 -17.62
N LYS A 120 -2.24 -13.97 -16.62
CA LYS A 120 -1.63 -15.17 -16.06
C LYS A 120 -1.51 -15.11 -14.55
N CYS A 121 -1.75 -16.23 -13.90
CA CYS A 121 -1.45 -16.40 -12.47
C CYS A 121 -0.07 -17.01 -12.31
N GLY A 122 0.62 -16.69 -11.22
CA GLY A 122 1.92 -17.27 -10.93
C GLY A 122 1.91 -18.79 -10.73
N PRO A 123 3.08 -19.42 -10.67
CA PRO A 123 3.23 -20.87 -10.63
C PRO A 123 2.60 -21.49 -9.38
N PHE A 124 2.00 -22.68 -9.54
CA PHE A 124 1.31 -23.38 -8.46
C PHE A 124 1.97 -24.71 -8.10
N GLY A 125 1.74 -25.15 -6.87
CA GLY A 125 2.03 -26.50 -6.42
C GLY A 125 3.49 -26.88 -6.60
N THR A 126 3.73 -27.91 -7.40
CA THR A 126 5.07 -28.44 -7.65
C THR A 126 5.94 -27.61 -8.59
N GLN A 127 5.38 -26.56 -9.22
CA GLN A 127 6.17 -25.71 -10.14
C GLN A 127 7.16 -24.81 -9.42
N LEU A 128 6.81 -24.37 -8.20
CA LEU A 128 7.66 -23.55 -7.34
C LEU A 128 7.39 -23.89 -5.88
N SER A 129 8.36 -24.49 -5.20
CA SER A 129 8.28 -24.77 -3.77
C SER A 129 9.00 -23.70 -2.94
N LYS A 130 8.69 -23.63 -1.65
CA LYS A 130 9.34 -22.67 -0.73
C LYS A 130 10.84 -22.93 -0.55
N ASP A 131 11.27 -24.16 -0.73
CA ASP A 131 12.67 -24.56 -0.57
C ASP A 131 13.57 -24.08 -1.73
N GLU A 132 12.95 -23.64 -2.83
CA GLU A 132 13.65 -23.10 -4.00
C GLU A 132 13.93 -21.60 -3.88
N TYR A 133 13.41 -20.95 -2.83
CA TYR A 133 13.67 -19.53 -2.61
C TYR A 133 15.10 -19.28 -2.14
N GLN A 134 15.70 -18.21 -2.69
CA GLN A 134 17.07 -17.77 -2.41
C GLN A 134 17.03 -16.36 -1.78
N SER A 135 18.16 -15.96 -1.19
CA SER A 135 18.36 -14.59 -0.68
C SER A 135 18.78 -13.58 -1.76
N ALA A 136 19.18 -14.07 -2.95
CA ALA A 136 19.59 -13.25 -4.08
C ALA A 136 19.32 -13.99 -5.39
N GLY A 137 19.21 -13.27 -6.52
CA GLY A 137 18.97 -13.83 -7.85
C GLY A 137 17.87 -13.11 -8.59
N VAL A 138 17.01 -13.85 -9.30
CA VAL A 138 15.83 -13.30 -10.00
C VAL A 138 14.69 -13.08 -9.01
N ALA A 139 14.14 -11.90 -8.99
CA ALA A 139 13.11 -11.47 -8.06
C ALA A 139 11.81 -12.29 -8.15
N VAL A 140 11.21 -12.63 -7.00
CA VAL A 140 9.82 -13.10 -6.92
C VAL A 140 8.96 -11.95 -6.40
N TRP A 141 7.99 -11.53 -7.22
CA TRP A 141 7.11 -10.41 -6.91
C TRP A 141 5.82 -10.90 -6.27
N GLU A 142 5.56 -10.43 -5.05
CA GLU A 142 4.53 -10.92 -4.16
C GLU A 142 3.50 -9.82 -3.82
N ILE A 143 2.42 -10.18 -3.15
CA ILE A 143 1.34 -9.25 -2.74
C ILE A 143 1.84 -8.02 -1.97
N PRO A 144 2.81 -8.11 -1.01
CA PRO A 144 3.27 -6.93 -0.28
C PRO A 144 3.83 -5.84 -1.19
N GLN A 145 4.63 -6.21 -2.21
CA GLN A 145 5.21 -5.25 -3.15
C GLN A 145 4.13 -4.60 -4.03
N ILE A 146 3.14 -5.37 -4.47
CA ILE A 146 2.01 -4.87 -5.27
C ILE A 146 1.16 -3.90 -4.44
N ASN A 147 0.85 -4.28 -3.20
CA ASN A 147 0.02 -3.49 -2.31
C ASN A 147 0.64 -2.13 -1.94
N ASN A 148 1.95 -2.02 -1.96
CA ASN A 148 2.66 -0.76 -1.73
C ASN A 148 3.12 -0.07 -3.04
N GLY A 149 2.64 -0.50 -4.21
CA GLY A 149 2.97 0.12 -5.49
C GLY A 149 4.43 -0.04 -5.90
N PHE A 150 5.06 -1.17 -5.55
CA PHE A 150 6.46 -1.47 -5.82
C PHE A 150 7.44 -0.45 -5.22
N THR A 151 7.17 0.01 -4.00
CA THR A 151 8.10 0.90 -3.27
C THR A 151 9.14 0.14 -2.45
N SER A 152 8.98 -1.18 -2.29
CA SER A 152 9.92 -2.05 -1.56
C SER A 152 10.52 -3.13 -2.46
N LEU A 153 11.72 -3.55 -2.11
CA LEU A 153 12.42 -4.67 -2.77
C LEU A 153 11.72 -6.00 -2.50
N PRO A 154 11.88 -6.99 -3.40
CA PRO A 154 11.39 -8.34 -3.17
C PRO A 154 12.12 -8.99 -1.97
N THR A 155 11.44 -9.92 -1.31
CA THR A 155 11.99 -10.67 -0.17
C THR A 155 12.50 -12.05 -0.57
N HIS A 156 12.04 -12.58 -1.71
CA HIS A 156 12.41 -13.88 -2.22
C HIS A 156 12.96 -13.77 -3.65
N TYR A 157 13.89 -14.65 -3.94
CA TYR A 157 14.56 -14.72 -5.24
C TYR A 157 14.65 -16.17 -5.71
N LEU A 158 14.95 -16.36 -6.98
CA LEU A 158 15.18 -17.66 -7.62
C LEU A 158 16.53 -17.69 -8.28
N THR A 159 17.07 -18.91 -8.49
CA THR A 159 18.21 -19.08 -9.39
C THR A 159 17.83 -18.72 -10.82
N ASN A 160 18.80 -18.31 -11.63
CA ASN A 160 18.57 -18.02 -13.06
C ASN A 160 17.99 -19.22 -13.80
N GLU A 161 18.44 -20.42 -13.47
CA GLU A 161 17.94 -21.65 -14.08
C GLU A 161 16.45 -21.85 -13.77
N LYS A 162 16.05 -21.72 -12.50
CA LYS A 162 14.65 -21.85 -12.11
C LYS A 162 13.77 -20.74 -12.70
N ALA A 163 14.24 -19.51 -12.73
CA ALA A 163 13.53 -18.41 -13.34
C ALA A 163 13.32 -18.61 -14.84
N ASN A 164 14.31 -19.18 -15.56
CA ASN A 164 14.17 -19.53 -16.97
C ASN A 164 13.09 -20.60 -17.20
N GLN A 165 13.01 -21.62 -16.35
CA GLN A 165 11.93 -22.62 -16.38
C GLN A 165 10.57 -22.01 -16.17
N LEU A 166 10.49 -20.92 -15.39
CA LEU A 166 9.27 -20.18 -15.05
C LEU A 166 9.05 -18.92 -15.92
N SER A 167 9.76 -18.78 -17.04
CA SER A 167 9.71 -17.59 -17.92
C SER A 167 8.29 -17.21 -18.37
N ALA A 168 7.38 -18.18 -18.49
CA ALA A 168 5.98 -17.95 -18.77
C ALA A 168 5.25 -17.08 -17.68
N TYR A 169 5.80 -17.00 -16.48
CA TYR A 169 5.30 -16.24 -15.34
C TYR A 169 6.09 -14.95 -15.10
N SER A 170 6.84 -14.49 -16.10
CA SER A 170 7.62 -13.25 -16.03
C SER A 170 6.76 -12.05 -15.77
N LEU A 171 7.27 -11.12 -14.96
CA LEU A 171 6.76 -9.77 -14.75
C LEU A 171 7.81 -8.79 -15.28
N ILE A 172 7.43 -7.98 -16.24
CA ILE A 172 8.29 -6.99 -16.91
C ILE A 172 7.69 -5.60 -16.81
N SER A 173 8.50 -4.58 -17.06
CA SER A 173 8.05 -3.19 -17.06
C SER A 173 6.81 -2.97 -17.92
N GLY A 174 5.80 -2.31 -17.34
CA GLY A 174 4.50 -2.06 -17.99
C GLY A 174 3.43 -3.12 -17.72
N ASP A 175 3.79 -4.31 -17.22
CA ASP A 175 2.80 -5.26 -16.76
C ASP A 175 2.00 -4.70 -15.56
N ILE A 176 0.73 -5.05 -15.46
CA ILE A 176 -0.08 -4.79 -14.27
C ILE A 176 -0.06 -6.05 -13.41
N ALA A 177 0.45 -5.94 -12.19
CA ALA A 177 0.38 -7.00 -11.21
C ALA A 177 -0.80 -6.76 -10.28
N MET A 178 -1.62 -7.79 -10.04
CA MET A 178 -2.84 -7.72 -9.23
C MET A 178 -2.82 -8.76 -8.12
N SER A 179 -3.22 -8.36 -6.92
CA SER A 179 -3.43 -9.28 -5.79
C SER A 179 -4.61 -10.20 -6.06
N ARG A 180 -4.34 -11.51 -6.04
CA ARG A 180 -5.34 -12.55 -6.27
C ARG A 180 -6.11 -12.92 -5.01
N LYS A 181 -5.50 -12.75 -3.83
CA LYS A 181 -6.04 -13.11 -2.51
C LYS A 181 -5.93 -11.93 -1.53
N GLY A 182 -6.73 -11.97 -0.47
CA GLY A 182 -6.77 -10.89 0.51
C GLY A 182 -7.40 -9.63 -0.07
N ASN A 183 -6.61 -8.64 -0.42
CA ASN A 183 -7.08 -7.41 -1.10
C ASN A 183 -7.27 -7.67 -2.61
N VAL A 184 -8.25 -8.51 -2.95
CA VAL A 184 -8.54 -8.88 -4.35
C VAL A 184 -8.80 -7.63 -5.19
N GLY A 185 -8.18 -7.59 -6.38
CA GLY A 185 -8.32 -6.47 -7.31
C GLY A 185 -7.37 -5.30 -7.07
N LYS A 186 -6.67 -5.24 -5.92
CA LYS A 186 -5.60 -4.26 -5.75
C LYS A 186 -4.47 -4.57 -6.71
N CYS A 187 -4.07 -3.58 -7.50
CA CYS A 187 -3.07 -3.77 -8.54
C CYS A 187 -2.15 -2.55 -8.66
N ALA A 188 -1.00 -2.75 -9.30
CA ALA A 188 -0.05 -1.70 -9.63
C ALA A 188 0.65 -2.02 -10.96
N VAL A 189 1.04 -0.99 -11.69
CA VAL A 189 1.88 -1.13 -12.88
C VAL A 189 3.32 -1.40 -12.43
N PHE A 190 3.94 -2.42 -13.01
CA PHE A 190 5.33 -2.77 -12.70
C PHE A 190 6.29 -1.72 -13.31
N PRO A 191 7.11 -1.07 -12.48
CA PRO A 191 7.90 0.08 -12.91
C PRO A 191 9.23 -0.32 -13.59
N LYS A 192 9.79 0.57 -14.41
CA LYS A 192 11.04 0.36 -15.15
C LYS A 192 12.31 0.29 -14.29
N ASN A 193 12.28 0.83 -13.09
CA ASN A 193 13.44 0.92 -12.20
C ASN A 193 13.67 -0.32 -11.33
N PHE A 194 12.82 -1.34 -11.45
CA PHE A 194 13.00 -2.62 -10.80
C PHE A 194 13.42 -3.70 -11.80
N PRO A 195 14.20 -4.69 -11.38
CA PRO A 195 14.56 -5.82 -12.24
C PRO A 195 13.33 -6.67 -12.55
N ASP A 196 13.25 -7.13 -13.79
CA ASP A 196 12.26 -8.13 -14.18
C ASP A 196 12.33 -9.35 -13.27
N GLY A 197 11.22 -10.04 -13.10
CA GLY A 197 11.15 -11.18 -12.20
C GLY A 197 10.01 -12.12 -12.51
N ILE A 198 9.67 -12.96 -11.55
CA ILE A 198 8.60 -13.95 -11.62
C ILE A 198 7.49 -13.56 -10.65
N ILE A 199 6.22 -13.66 -11.05
CA ILE A 199 5.08 -13.44 -10.14
C ILE A 199 4.86 -14.65 -9.22
N HIS A 200 4.56 -14.36 -7.94
CA HIS A 200 4.16 -15.38 -6.97
C HIS A 200 2.78 -15.98 -7.32
N SER A 201 2.49 -17.19 -6.83
CA SER A 201 1.21 -17.91 -7.04
C SER A 201 -0.05 -17.11 -6.63
N ASP A 202 0.08 -16.16 -5.72
CA ASP A 202 -1.01 -15.32 -5.24
C ASP A 202 -1.13 -13.99 -6.01
N VAL A 203 -0.41 -13.86 -7.11
CA VAL A 203 -0.37 -12.69 -8.00
C VAL A 203 -0.89 -13.06 -9.38
N LEU A 204 -1.67 -12.16 -9.95
CA LEU A 204 -2.09 -12.18 -11.35
C LEU A 204 -1.29 -11.10 -12.10
N ARG A 205 -0.76 -11.45 -13.28
CA ARG A 205 -0.23 -10.51 -14.26
C ARG A 205 -1.29 -10.22 -15.30
N ILE A 206 -1.42 -8.94 -15.68
CA ILE A 206 -2.21 -8.47 -16.82
C ILE A 206 -1.26 -7.68 -17.70
N ARG A 207 -1.00 -8.20 -18.91
CA ARG A 207 -0.17 -7.58 -19.95
C ARG A 207 -1.07 -7.08 -21.05
N VAL A 208 -1.35 -5.78 -21.05
CA VAL A 208 -2.23 -5.16 -22.02
C VAL A 208 -1.50 -4.87 -23.33
N ASP A 209 -2.26 -4.78 -24.42
CA ASP A 209 -1.78 -4.32 -25.72
C ASP A 209 -1.59 -2.80 -25.68
N HIS A 210 -0.36 -2.33 -25.66
CA HIS A 210 -0.02 -0.91 -25.50
C HIS A 210 -0.47 -0.04 -26.67
N ASP A 211 -0.71 -0.60 -27.85
CA ASP A 211 -1.24 0.15 -29.00
C ASP A 211 -2.73 0.52 -28.81
N ARG A 212 -3.40 -0.14 -27.87
CA ARG A 212 -4.83 0.01 -27.62
C ARG A 212 -5.14 0.53 -26.22
N VAL A 213 -4.38 0.10 -25.23
CA VAL A 213 -4.65 0.38 -23.82
C VAL A 213 -3.36 0.67 -23.07
N LEU A 214 -3.27 1.84 -22.46
CA LEU A 214 -2.13 2.17 -21.60
C LEU A 214 -2.25 1.44 -20.25
N PRO A 215 -1.17 0.79 -19.76
CA PRO A 215 -1.18 0.05 -18.49
C PRO A 215 -1.66 0.89 -17.29
N LEU A 216 -1.19 2.14 -17.20
CA LEU A 216 -1.57 3.04 -16.11
C LEU A 216 -3.05 3.44 -16.18
N PHE A 217 -3.61 3.67 -17.38
CA PHE A 217 -5.04 3.90 -17.54
C PHE A 217 -5.85 2.67 -17.10
N MET A 218 -5.48 1.46 -17.55
CA MET A 218 -6.16 0.23 -17.17
C MET A 218 -6.09 0.02 -15.65
N MET A 219 -4.94 0.21 -15.04
CA MET A 219 -4.79 0.12 -13.58
C MET A 219 -5.77 1.06 -12.85
N TYR A 220 -5.87 2.31 -13.28
CA TYR A 220 -6.79 3.26 -12.66
C TYR A 220 -8.26 2.93 -12.94
N GLN A 221 -8.58 2.36 -14.12
CA GLN A 221 -9.92 1.87 -14.38
C GLN A 221 -10.30 0.72 -13.44
N LEU A 222 -9.37 -0.23 -13.22
CA LEU A 222 -9.56 -1.32 -12.27
C LEU A 222 -9.78 -0.82 -10.83
N HIS A 223 -9.19 0.34 -10.46
CA HIS A 223 -9.32 0.93 -9.12
C HIS A 223 -10.54 1.86 -8.97
N PHE A 224 -10.92 2.61 -10.00
CA PHE A 224 -11.87 3.70 -9.85
C PHE A 224 -13.22 3.45 -10.49
N SER A 225 -13.30 2.57 -11.49
CA SER A 225 -14.56 2.23 -12.12
C SER A 225 -15.41 1.35 -11.20
N ARG A 226 -16.53 1.89 -10.72
CA ARG A 226 -17.51 1.12 -9.92
C ARG A 226 -18.04 -0.11 -10.66
N ALA A 227 -18.25 0.02 -11.97
CA ALA A 227 -18.68 -1.10 -12.82
C ALA A 227 -17.66 -2.25 -12.80
N VAL A 228 -16.38 -1.95 -12.90
CA VAL A 228 -15.31 -2.96 -12.88
C VAL A 228 -15.14 -3.53 -11.49
N GLN A 229 -15.13 -2.70 -10.46
CA GLN A 229 -15.02 -3.17 -9.07
C GLN A 229 -16.15 -4.08 -8.66
N TYR A 230 -17.40 -3.74 -9.01
CA TYR A 230 -18.56 -4.61 -8.78
C TYR A 230 -18.41 -5.97 -9.47
N GLN A 231 -17.88 -6.00 -10.71
CA GLN A 231 -17.61 -7.27 -11.40
C GLN A 231 -16.52 -8.08 -10.66
N ILE A 232 -15.41 -7.44 -10.23
CA ILE A 232 -14.35 -8.11 -9.46
C ILE A 232 -14.91 -8.70 -8.16
N GLU A 233 -15.69 -7.93 -7.42
CA GLU A 233 -16.31 -8.37 -6.17
C GLU A 233 -17.28 -9.54 -6.40
N SER A 234 -18.15 -9.46 -7.41
CA SER A 234 -19.15 -10.49 -7.72
C SER A 234 -18.54 -11.81 -8.16
N VAL A 235 -17.38 -11.79 -8.81
CA VAL A 235 -16.67 -13.00 -9.24
C VAL A 235 -15.64 -13.49 -8.22
N SER A 236 -15.31 -12.69 -7.21
CA SER A 236 -14.47 -13.11 -6.11
C SER A 236 -15.21 -14.08 -5.20
N SER A 237 -14.59 -15.19 -4.85
CA SER A 237 -15.21 -16.24 -4.06
C SER A 237 -14.29 -16.71 -2.93
N GLY A 238 -14.90 -17.13 -1.83
CA GLY A 238 -14.22 -17.70 -0.66
C GLY A 238 -14.83 -17.19 0.65
N ALA A 239 -15.29 -18.12 1.50
CA ALA A 239 -15.93 -17.80 2.78
C ALA A 239 -14.93 -17.25 3.83
N ILE A 240 -13.65 -17.66 3.75
CA ILE A 240 -12.60 -17.28 4.69
C ILE A 240 -11.59 -16.32 4.02
N MET A 241 -11.30 -16.52 2.73
CA MET A 241 -10.43 -15.65 1.95
C MET A 241 -10.98 -15.50 0.53
N ALA A 242 -11.41 -14.28 0.20
CA ALA A 242 -11.82 -13.95 -1.16
C ALA A 242 -10.65 -14.17 -2.13
N GLY A 243 -10.94 -14.71 -3.32
CA GLY A 243 -9.94 -14.92 -4.36
C GLY A 243 -10.55 -14.86 -5.75
N ILE A 244 -9.78 -14.40 -6.72
CA ILE A 244 -10.16 -14.38 -8.12
C ILE A 244 -9.23 -15.27 -8.94
N ASN A 245 -9.76 -15.98 -9.93
CA ASN A 245 -8.98 -16.80 -10.86
C ASN A 245 -8.86 -16.14 -12.24
N VAL A 246 -7.94 -16.65 -13.05
CA VAL A 246 -7.65 -16.12 -14.41
C VAL A 246 -8.90 -16.12 -15.28
N SER A 247 -9.70 -17.20 -15.29
CA SER A 247 -10.88 -17.32 -16.16
C SER A 247 -11.95 -16.28 -15.82
N LYS A 248 -12.15 -16.01 -14.53
CA LYS A 248 -13.08 -14.99 -14.07
C LYS A 248 -12.59 -13.58 -14.39
N LEU A 249 -11.29 -13.31 -14.16
CA LEU A 249 -10.69 -12.02 -14.48
C LEU A 249 -10.71 -11.71 -15.98
N LYS A 250 -10.45 -12.70 -16.83
CA LYS A 250 -10.50 -12.58 -18.30
C LYS A 250 -11.85 -12.03 -18.80
N ASN A 251 -12.95 -12.42 -18.16
CA ASN A 251 -14.31 -12.08 -18.60
C ASN A 251 -14.85 -10.75 -18.03
N ILE A 252 -14.08 -10.04 -17.23
CA ILE A 252 -14.48 -8.71 -16.76
C ILE A 252 -14.54 -7.75 -17.96
N ILE A 253 -15.64 -6.98 -18.03
CA ILE A 253 -15.85 -5.98 -19.06
C ILE A 253 -15.15 -4.70 -18.65
N VAL A 254 -14.31 -4.19 -19.53
CA VAL A 254 -13.57 -2.93 -19.38
C VAL A 254 -13.90 -1.98 -20.52
N HIS A 255 -13.69 -0.68 -20.32
CA HIS A 255 -13.93 0.36 -21.32
C HIS A 255 -12.58 0.82 -21.89
N VAL A 256 -12.56 1.03 -23.21
CA VAL A 256 -11.35 1.41 -23.94
C VAL A 256 -11.62 2.70 -24.73
N PRO A 257 -11.38 3.87 -24.10
CA PRO A 257 -11.40 5.15 -24.79
C PRO A 257 -10.29 5.24 -25.85
N PRO A 258 -10.36 6.19 -26.78
CA PRO A 258 -9.26 6.47 -27.72
C PRO A 258 -7.93 6.70 -26.97
N ILE A 259 -6.82 6.18 -27.53
CA ILE A 259 -5.50 6.20 -26.91
C ILE A 259 -5.06 7.61 -26.48
N GLN A 260 -5.37 8.62 -27.30
CA GLN A 260 -5.02 10.02 -27.03
C GLN A 260 -5.66 10.57 -25.75
N ILE A 261 -6.88 10.10 -25.41
CA ILE A 261 -7.57 10.50 -24.19
C ILE A 261 -6.96 9.75 -22.98
N GLN A 262 -6.58 8.50 -23.17
CA GLN A 262 -5.83 7.76 -22.16
C GLN A 262 -4.48 8.41 -21.86
N GLU A 263 -3.74 8.87 -22.89
CA GLU A 263 -2.46 9.59 -22.76
C GLU A 263 -2.60 10.89 -21.96
N GLN A 264 -3.64 11.68 -22.24
CA GLN A 264 -3.91 12.90 -21.47
C GLN A 264 -4.12 12.61 -19.98
N PHE A 265 -4.88 11.57 -19.68
CA PHE A 265 -5.12 11.16 -18.29
C PHE A 265 -3.86 10.61 -17.63
N THR A 266 -3.13 9.71 -18.29
CA THR A 266 -1.93 9.09 -17.72
C THR A 266 -0.82 10.10 -17.48
N THR A 267 -0.65 11.08 -18.41
CA THR A 267 0.29 12.19 -18.21
C THR A 267 -0.05 13.01 -16.97
N PHE A 268 -1.33 13.32 -16.76
CA PHE A 268 -1.78 13.99 -15.54
C PHE A 268 -1.51 13.16 -14.28
N ALA A 269 -1.89 11.87 -14.31
CA ALA A 269 -1.69 10.97 -13.18
C ALA A 269 -0.20 10.82 -12.81
N GLU A 270 0.68 10.68 -13.78
CA GLU A 270 2.13 10.61 -13.57
C GLU A 270 2.71 11.89 -12.94
N GLN A 271 2.18 13.07 -13.29
CA GLN A 271 2.60 14.33 -12.65
C GLN A 271 2.20 14.35 -11.18
N ILE A 272 0.98 13.91 -10.86
CA ILE A 272 0.52 13.81 -9.47
C ILE A 272 1.32 12.75 -8.70
N ASP A 273 1.61 11.59 -9.30
CA ASP A 273 2.41 10.55 -8.64
C ASP A 273 3.84 11.04 -8.33
N LYS A 274 4.46 11.84 -9.20
CA LYS A 274 5.73 12.51 -8.88
C LYS A 274 5.61 13.44 -7.67
N SER A 275 4.53 14.20 -7.56
CA SER A 275 4.26 15.06 -6.40
C SER A 275 4.07 14.22 -5.13
N LYS A 276 3.35 13.09 -5.20
CA LYS A 276 3.17 12.16 -4.07
C LYS A 276 4.51 11.64 -3.54
N VAL A 277 5.48 11.34 -4.41
CA VAL A 277 6.82 10.90 -3.99
C VAL A 277 7.50 11.96 -3.13
N VAL A 278 7.40 13.24 -3.49
CA VAL A 278 7.99 14.35 -2.72
C VAL A 278 7.30 14.49 -1.37
N VAL A 279 5.96 14.46 -1.34
CA VAL A 279 5.19 14.56 -0.10
C VAL A 279 5.46 13.37 0.83
N GLN A 280 5.53 12.15 0.28
CA GLN A 280 5.85 10.95 1.05
C GLN A 280 7.24 11.01 1.68
N ARG A 281 8.23 11.55 0.95
CA ARG A 281 9.57 11.77 1.49
C ARG A 281 9.55 12.75 2.66
N ALA A 282 8.88 13.89 2.50
CA ALA A 282 8.74 14.87 3.57
C ALA A 282 8.00 14.30 4.80
N LEU A 283 6.99 13.45 4.59
CA LEU A 283 6.29 12.72 5.66
C LEU A 283 7.25 11.80 6.43
N ASN A 284 8.07 11.03 5.71
CA ASN A 284 9.04 10.12 6.32
C ASN A 284 10.10 10.88 7.13
N GLU A 285 10.61 11.99 6.60
CA GLU A 285 11.58 12.85 7.29
C GLU A 285 10.98 13.46 8.58
N ALA A 286 9.72 13.93 8.52
CA ALA A 286 9.02 14.43 9.70
C ALA A 286 8.79 13.34 10.76
N GLN A 287 8.46 12.11 10.34
CA GLN A 287 8.29 10.99 11.26
C GLN A 287 9.62 10.61 11.95
N ILE A 288 10.72 10.55 11.20
CA ILE A 288 12.06 10.27 11.76
C ILE A 288 12.44 11.34 12.78
N LEU A 289 12.19 12.61 12.47
CA LEU A 289 12.47 13.71 13.40
C LEU A 289 11.61 13.61 14.67
N PHE A 290 10.32 13.33 14.52
CA PHE A 290 9.41 13.11 15.66
C PHE A 290 9.92 11.96 16.56
N ASP A 291 10.26 10.83 15.99
CA ASP A 291 10.74 9.65 16.73
C ASP A 291 12.08 9.96 17.44
N SER A 292 12.97 10.72 16.80
CA SER A 292 14.24 11.16 17.37
C SER A 292 14.02 12.10 18.58
N LEU A 293 13.13 13.08 18.45
CA LEU A 293 12.81 13.99 19.57
C LEU A 293 12.10 13.25 20.71
N MET A 294 11.19 12.34 20.41
CA MET A 294 10.57 11.47 21.41
C MET A 294 11.60 10.66 22.20
N GLN A 295 12.62 10.16 21.52
CA GLN A 295 13.72 9.47 22.17
C GLN A 295 14.57 10.43 22.99
N GLN A 296 14.89 11.62 22.48
CA GLN A 296 15.71 12.60 23.17
C GLN A 296 15.05 13.11 24.47
N TYR A 297 13.76 13.39 24.44
CA TYR A 297 13.04 13.96 25.60
C TYR A 297 12.60 12.93 26.63
N PHE A 298 12.43 11.67 26.24
CA PHE A 298 11.82 10.64 27.09
C PHE A 298 12.67 9.35 27.19
N SER A 299 13.96 9.37 26.83
CA SER A 299 14.85 8.20 26.99
C SER A 299 15.29 7.95 28.43
#